data_3c494207f66d78d3bd03e634b9ce4160
#
_entry.id   3c494207f66d78d3bd03e634b9ce4160
#
_cell.length_a   1.000
_cell.length_b   1.000
_cell.length_c   1.000
_cell.angle_alpha   90.00
_cell.angle_beta   90.00
_cell.angle_gamma   90.00
#
_symmetry.space_group_name_H-M   'P 1'
#
loop_
_entity.id
_entity.type
_entity.pdbx_description
1 polymer ?
#
loop_
_entity_poly.entity_id
_entity_poly.type
_entity_poly.pdbx_seq_one_letter_code
_entity_poly.pdbx_strand_id
1 'polypeptide(L)'
;MNKLNKQIFGTLFFSIFAAVTGVGIVVPLLPVYAHDLGASGLYVGFIFGAFSLSRTFFLPYFGRLSDLKGRKPFIVPGFLAYALISVAFVYSNSVDSLIVIRFFHGIASAMLMPVIQAYIGDITPKGREGITMGMFNSSLFLGLSLGPLIGGTLKDHISLQGS
;
A
#
# COMPACT_ATOMS: atom_id res chain seq x y z
N MET A 1 0.08 -25.70 8.42
CA MET A 1 -0.71 -25.21 7.27
C MET A 1 -0.92 -26.35 6.29
N ASN A 2 -2.16 -26.57 5.87
CA ASN A 2 -2.46 -27.50 4.77
C ASN A 2 -2.01 -26.90 3.41
N LYS A 3 -2.10 -27.69 2.31
CA LYS A 3 -1.66 -27.26 0.98
C LYS A 3 -2.36 -25.98 0.52
N LEU A 4 -3.67 -25.86 0.74
CA LEU A 4 -4.49 -24.70 0.37
C LEU A 4 -4.05 -23.45 1.14
N ASN A 5 -3.84 -23.53 2.46
CA ASN A 5 -3.40 -22.41 3.27
C ASN A 5 -1.99 -21.91 2.87
N LYS A 6 -1.10 -22.83 2.47
CA LYS A 6 0.23 -22.43 1.93
C LYS A 6 0.11 -21.66 0.62
N GLN A 7 -0.80 -22.07 -0.27
CA GLN A 7 -1.06 -21.36 -1.52
C GLN A 7 -1.65 -19.96 -1.25
N ILE A 8 -2.64 -19.86 -0.36
CA ILE A 8 -3.22 -18.58 0.03
C ILE A 8 -2.15 -17.66 0.61
N PHE A 9 -1.34 -18.16 1.55
CA PHE A 9 -0.24 -17.39 2.13
C PHE A 9 0.74 -16.89 1.06
N GLY A 10 1.19 -17.77 0.16
CA GLY A 10 2.09 -17.40 -0.93
C GLY A 10 1.51 -16.32 -1.84
N THR A 11 0.23 -16.47 -2.24
CA THR A 11 -0.45 -15.47 -3.06
C THR A 11 -0.50 -14.11 -2.33
N LEU A 12 -0.92 -14.08 -1.07
CA LEU A 12 -0.98 -12.85 -0.29
C LEU A 12 0.40 -12.23 -0.07
N PHE A 13 1.42 -13.05 0.19
CA PHE A 13 2.81 -12.60 0.34
C PHE A 13 3.29 -11.85 -0.91
N PHE A 14 3.16 -12.45 -2.09
CA PHE A 14 3.62 -11.82 -3.34
C PHE A 14 2.74 -10.64 -3.75
N SER A 15 1.43 -10.70 -3.52
CA SER A 15 0.53 -9.59 -3.85
C SER A 15 0.83 -8.35 -2.99
N ILE A 16 1.08 -8.54 -1.69
CA ILE A 16 1.46 -7.44 -0.79
C ILE A 16 2.87 -6.94 -1.12
N PHE A 17 3.81 -7.84 -1.38
CA PHE A 17 5.15 -7.46 -1.81
C PHE A 17 5.10 -6.52 -3.02
N ALA A 18 4.35 -6.88 -4.07
CA ALA A 18 4.19 -6.06 -5.27
C ALA A 18 3.51 -4.71 -4.96
N ALA A 19 2.41 -4.73 -4.19
CA ALA A 19 1.69 -3.51 -3.82
C ALA A 19 2.56 -2.55 -2.99
N VAL A 20 3.30 -3.08 -2.02
CA VAL A 20 4.15 -2.28 -1.14
C VAL A 20 5.40 -1.79 -1.87
N THR A 21 5.94 -2.55 -2.82
CA THR A 21 7.02 -2.08 -3.70
C THR A 21 6.56 -0.87 -4.51
N GLY A 22 5.36 -0.90 -5.09
CA GLY A 22 4.78 0.26 -5.78
C GLY A 22 4.64 1.49 -4.88
N VAL A 23 4.14 1.31 -3.66
CA VAL A 23 4.07 2.38 -2.65
C VAL A 23 5.47 2.89 -2.29
N GLY A 24 6.43 1.98 -2.11
CA GLY A 24 7.82 2.31 -1.81
C GLY A 24 8.51 3.13 -2.91
N ILE A 25 8.11 2.98 -4.17
CA ILE A 25 8.56 3.83 -5.28
C ILE A 25 7.96 5.23 -5.15
N VAL A 26 6.63 5.31 -4.97
CA VAL A 26 5.89 6.58 -5.03
C VAL A 26 6.12 7.46 -3.79
N VAL A 27 6.12 6.88 -2.59
CA VAL A 27 6.13 7.65 -1.34
C VAL A 27 7.37 8.55 -1.18
N PRO A 28 8.61 8.10 -1.45
CA PRO A 28 9.78 8.97 -1.37
C PRO A 28 9.83 10.04 -2.45
N LEU A 29 9.27 9.76 -3.63
CA LEU A 29 9.24 10.70 -4.76
C LEU A 29 8.14 11.76 -4.61
N LEU A 30 7.11 11.46 -3.82
CA LEU A 30 5.93 12.31 -3.69
C LEU A 30 6.22 13.73 -3.18
N PRO A 31 7.08 13.96 -2.17
CA PRO A 31 7.44 15.32 -1.75
C PRO A 31 8.16 16.10 -2.86
N VAL A 32 9.04 15.45 -3.61
CA VAL A 32 9.77 16.06 -4.72
C VAL A 32 8.78 16.46 -5.82
N TYR A 33 7.92 15.52 -6.21
CA TYR A 33 6.91 15.78 -7.24
C TYR A 33 5.90 16.87 -6.82
N ALA A 34 5.48 16.87 -5.57
CA ALA A 34 4.61 17.91 -5.04
C ALA A 34 5.29 19.30 -5.08
N HIS A 35 6.57 19.37 -4.74
CA HIS A 35 7.36 20.60 -4.81
C HIS A 35 7.48 21.10 -6.26
N ASP A 36 7.72 20.21 -7.23
CA ASP A 36 7.78 20.54 -8.66
C ASP A 36 6.44 21.09 -9.18
N LEU A 37 5.32 20.70 -8.56
CA LEU A 37 3.98 21.26 -8.80
C LEU A 37 3.71 22.57 -8.02
N GLY A 38 4.69 23.10 -7.31
CA GLY A 38 4.58 24.35 -6.55
C GLY A 38 4.01 24.20 -5.14
N ALA A 39 3.96 22.97 -4.59
CA ALA A 39 3.48 22.76 -3.23
C ALA A 39 4.45 23.35 -2.20
N SER A 40 3.92 24.14 -1.25
CA SER A 40 4.65 24.50 -0.03
C SER A 40 4.75 23.31 0.93
N GLY A 41 5.61 23.38 1.94
CA GLY A 41 5.75 22.35 2.98
C GLY A 41 4.42 22.02 3.68
N LEU A 42 3.52 23.01 3.82
CA LEU A 42 2.19 22.82 4.39
C LEU A 42 1.33 21.88 3.51
N TYR A 43 1.35 22.07 2.20
CA TYR A 43 0.63 21.23 1.26
C TYR A 43 1.20 19.80 1.21
N VAL A 44 2.51 19.64 1.32
CA VAL A 44 3.13 18.32 1.48
C VAL A 44 2.60 17.66 2.76
N GLY A 45 2.47 18.42 3.85
CA GLY A 45 1.82 17.95 5.09
C GLY A 45 0.39 17.49 4.86
N PHE A 46 -0.42 18.22 4.09
CA PHE A 46 -1.79 17.81 3.75
C PHE A 46 -1.86 16.52 2.91
N ILE A 47 -0.94 16.33 1.97
CA ILE A 47 -0.84 15.11 1.16
C ILE A 47 -0.65 13.87 2.05
N PHE A 48 0.28 13.92 3.01
CA PHE A 48 0.51 12.81 3.96
C PHE A 48 -0.58 12.73 5.03
N GLY A 49 -1.08 13.87 5.49
CA GLY A 49 -2.16 13.96 6.45
C GLY A 49 -3.47 13.36 5.94
N ALA A 50 -3.83 13.63 4.68
CA ALA A 50 -5.01 13.08 4.04
C ALA A 50 -5.02 11.54 4.04
N PHE A 51 -3.86 10.92 3.73
CA PHE A 51 -3.69 9.47 3.79
C PHE A 51 -3.85 8.95 5.23
N SER A 52 -3.16 9.55 6.19
CA SER A 52 -3.18 9.09 7.58
C SER A 52 -4.55 9.26 8.21
N LEU A 53 -5.22 10.39 7.96
CA LEU A 53 -6.54 10.69 8.47
C LEU A 53 -7.58 9.69 7.95
N SER A 54 -7.66 9.52 6.63
CA SER A 54 -8.62 8.60 6.03
C SER A 54 -8.35 7.16 6.48
N ARG A 55 -7.09 6.72 6.50
CA ARG A 55 -6.73 5.39 6.98
C ARG A 55 -7.15 5.15 8.43
N THR A 56 -6.87 6.11 9.32
CA THR A 56 -7.22 5.99 10.75
C THR A 56 -8.72 5.87 10.95
N PHE A 57 -9.51 6.66 10.23
CA PHE A 57 -10.97 6.62 10.31
C PHE A 57 -11.57 5.30 9.80
N PHE A 58 -11.10 4.82 8.65
CA PHE A 58 -11.69 3.66 7.99
C PHE A 58 -11.12 2.32 8.48
N LEU A 59 -9.96 2.30 9.15
CA LEU A 59 -9.33 1.08 9.62
C LEU A 59 -10.23 0.26 10.57
N PRO A 60 -10.83 0.82 11.64
CA PRO A 60 -11.71 0.04 12.52
C PRO A 60 -13.00 -0.39 11.81
N TYR A 61 -13.49 0.41 10.87
CA TYR A 61 -14.69 0.08 10.10
C TYR A 61 -14.48 -1.17 9.23
N PHE A 62 -13.43 -1.19 8.40
CA PHE A 62 -13.13 -2.33 7.53
C PHE A 62 -12.65 -3.55 8.32
N GLY A 63 -11.92 -3.36 9.43
CA GLY A 63 -11.54 -4.44 10.32
C GLY A 63 -12.78 -5.21 10.80
N ARG A 64 -13.72 -4.52 11.46
CA ARG A 64 -14.96 -5.13 11.96
C ARG A 64 -15.83 -5.72 10.85
N LEU A 65 -15.95 -5.02 9.72
CA LEU A 65 -16.78 -5.50 8.61
C LEU A 65 -16.22 -6.78 7.99
N SER A 66 -14.89 -6.90 7.91
CA SER A 66 -14.22 -8.10 7.40
C SER A 66 -14.32 -9.29 8.36
N ASP A 67 -14.44 -9.04 9.67
CA ASP A 67 -14.73 -10.10 10.66
C ASP A 67 -16.14 -10.67 10.45
N LEU A 68 -17.11 -9.83 10.11
CA LEU A 68 -18.52 -10.23 9.94
C LEU A 68 -18.80 -10.86 8.58
N LYS A 69 -18.23 -10.30 7.50
CA LYS A 69 -18.55 -10.69 6.10
C LYS A 69 -17.48 -11.58 5.46
N GLY A 70 -16.41 -11.88 6.20
CA GLY A 70 -15.25 -12.61 5.70
C GLY A 70 -14.21 -11.70 5.05
N ARG A 71 -13.00 -12.23 4.83
CA ARG A 71 -11.83 -11.45 4.42
C ARG A 71 -11.79 -11.17 2.91
N LYS A 72 -12.14 -12.18 2.10
CA LYS A 72 -12.01 -12.10 0.63
C LYS A 72 -12.76 -10.93 -0.02
N PRO A 73 -14.02 -10.60 0.37
CA PRO A 73 -14.77 -9.47 -0.20
C PRO A 73 -14.10 -8.11 -0.02
N PHE A 74 -13.10 -7.98 0.85
CA PHE A 74 -12.36 -6.75 1.09
C PHE A 74 -10.97 -6.76 0.45
N ILE A 75 -10.34 -7.93 0.37
CA ILE A 75 -8.99 -8.08 -0.21
C ILE A 75 -9.01 -7.79 -1.71
N VAL A 76 -9.95 -8.37 -2.44
CA VAL A 76 -10.02 -8.19 -3.92
C VAL A 76 -10.30 -6.74 -4.30
N PRO A 77 -11.37 -6.07 -3.79
CA PRO A 77 -11.59 -4.65 -4.07
C PRO A 77 -10.44 -3.76 -3.55
N GLY A 78 -9.78 -4.15 -2.45
CA GLY A 78 -8.62 -3.43 -1.93
C GLY A 78 -7.46 -3.40 -2.92
N PHE A 79 -7.10 -4.52 -3.53
CA PHE A 79 -6.07 -4.56 -4.57
C PHE A 79 -6.49 -3.80 -5.83
N LEU A 80 -7.75 -3.90 -6.25
CA LEU A 80 -8.27 -3.11 -7.37
C LEU A 80 -8.18 -1.61 -7.10
N ALA A 81 -8.57 -1.17 -5.89
CA ALA A 81 -8.43 0.22 -5.48
C ALA A 81 -6.96 0.68 -5.51
N TYR A 82 -6.01 -0.15 -5.04
CA TYR A 82 -4.58 0.14 -5.14
C TYR A 82 -4.10 0.30 -6.57
N ALA A 83 -4.55 -0.58 -7.48
CA ALA A 83 -4.20 -0.49 -8.90
C ALA A 83 -4.74 0.81 -9.53
N LEU A 84 -6.01 1.15 -9.28
CA LEU A 84 -6.63 2.38 -9.76
C LEU A 84 -5.93 3.63 -9.22
N ILE A 85 -5.57 3.63 -7.94
CA ILE A 85 -4.84 4.72 -7.29
C ILE A 85 -3.45 4.87 -7.90
N SER A 86 -2.75 3.77 -8.21
CA SER A 86 -1.45 3.82 -8.88
C SER A 86 -1.56 4.47 -10.26
N VAL A 87 -2.61 4.16 -11.01
CA VAL A 87 -2.89 4.82 -12.30
C VAL A 87 -3.23 6.30 -12.09
N ALA A 88 -4.03 6.63 -11.07
CA ALA A 88 -4.39 8.01 -10.77
C ALA A 88 -3.17 8.88 -10.42
N PHE A 89 -2.15 8.34 -9.77
CA PHE A 89 -0.90 9.05 -9.51
C PHE A 89 -0.19 9.46 -10.80
N VAL A 90 -0.19 8.61 -11.83
CA VAL A 90 0.44 8.90 -13.14
C VAL A 90 -0.24 10.09 -13.84
N TYR A 91 -1.54 10.22 -13.69
CA TYR A 91 -2.33 11.31 -14.30
C TYR A 91 -2.49 12.55 -13.40
N SER A 92 -1.90 12.53 -12.22
CA SER A 92 -1.95 13.65 -11.29
C SER A 92 -1.06 14.78 -11.80
N ASN A 93 -1.62 15.98 -11.94
CA ASN A 93 -0.92 17.17 -12.44
C ASN A 93 -1.16 18.42 -11.58
N SER A 94 -1.70 18.25 -10.38
CA SER A 94 -1.90 19.33 -9.41
C SER A 94 -1.76 18.83 -7.97
N VAL A 95 -1.42 19.74 -7.06
CA VAL A 95 -1.30 19.46 -5.63
C VAL A 95 -2.62 18.95 -5.04
N ASP A 96 -3.73 19.57 -5.44
CA ASP A 96 -5.06 19.18 -4.96
C ASP A 96 -5.43 17.76 -5.38
N SER A 97 -5.08 17.37 -6.62
CA SER A 97 -5.29 15.99 -7.08
C SER A 97 -4.47 14.99 -6.26
N LEU A 98 -3.24 15.34 -5.87
CA LEU A 98 -2.42 14.50 -5.00
C LEU A 98 -3.05 14.31 -3.62
N ILE A 99 -3.64 15.35 -3.02
CA ILE A 99 -4.32 15.27 -1.72
C ILE A 99 -5.53 14.31 -1.82
N VAL A 100 -6.35 14.46 -2.87
CA VAL A 100 -7.52 13.62 -3.10
C VAL A 100 -7.11 12.15 -3.32
N ILE A 101 -6.11 11.90 -4.16
CA ILE A 101 -5.58 10.55 -4.43
C ILE A 101 -5.06 9.93 -3.12
N ARG A 102 -4.34 10.68 -2.30
CA ARG A 102 -3.82 10.19 -1.01
C ARG A 102 -4.93 9.89 -0.01
N PHE A 103 -6.01 10.66 -0.02
CA PHE A 103 -7.19 10.35 0.80
C PHE A 103 -7.79 8.99 0.42
N PHE A 104 -8.04 8.74 -0.86
CA PHE A 104 -8.55 7.43 -1.33
C PHE A 104 -7.54 6.30 -1.11
N HIS A 105 -6.24 6.59 -1.23
CA HIS A 105 -5.18 5.63 -0.92
C HIS A 105 -5.22 5.19 0.55
N GLY A 106 -5.49 6.10 1.49
CA GLY A 106 -5.67 5.78 2.90
C GLY A 106 -6.86 4.85 3.13
N ILE A 107 -8.00 5.09 2.45
CA ILE A 107 -9.18 4.21 2.52
C ILE A 107 -8.84 2.79 2.00
N ALA A 108 -8.21 2.70 0.83
CA ALA A 108 -7.81 1.42 0.24
C ALA A 108 -6.81 0.67 1.15
N SER A 109 -5.86 1.39 1.76
CA SER A 109 -4.91 0.84 2.73
C SER A 109 -5.61 0.33 3.99
N ALA A 110 -6.61 1.05 4.50
CA ALA A 110 -7.41 0.63 5.65
C ALA A 110 -8.23 -0.64 5.37
N MET A 111 -8.69 -0.80 4.13
CA MET A 111 -9.43 -1.98 3.70
C MET A 111 -8.52 -3.19 3.48
N LEU A 112 -7.29 -2.99 3.01
CA LEU A 112 -6.42 -4.07 2.56
C LEU A 112 -5.53 -4.64 3.68
N MET A 113 -4.71 -3.80 4.31
CA MET A 113 -3.64 -4.24 5.22
C MET A 113 -4.13 -5.00 6.45
N PRO A 114 -5.06 -4.46 7.27
CA PRO A 114 -5.52 -5.17 8.47
C PRO A 114 -6.28 -6.44 8.12
N VAL A 115 -7.03 -6.45 7.01
CA VAL A 115 -7.82 -7.60 6.58
C VAL A 115 -6.91 -8.75 6.12
N ILE A 116 -5.82 -8.46 5.40
CA ILE A 116 -4.84 -9.48 5.02
C ILE A 116 -4.12 -10.03 6.25
N GLN A 117 -3.68 -9.18 7.19
CA GLN A 117 -3.05 -9.63 8.41
C GLN A 117 -3.97 -10.54 9.23
N ALA A 118 -5.25 -10.17 9.37
CA ALA A 118 -6.24 -11.01 10.03
C ALA A 118 -6.46 -12.33 9.28
N TYR A 119 -6.53 -12.32 7.94
CA TYR A 119 -6.68 -13.54 7.15
C TYR A 119 -5.48 -14.48 7.30
N ILE A 120 -4.27 -13.95 7.34
CA ILE A 120 -3.06 -14.75 7.61
C ILE A 120 -3.11 -15.36 9.01
N GLY A 121 -3.58 -14.60 10.01
CA GLY A 121 -3.85 -15.13 11.35
C GLY A 121 -4.84 -16.29 11.34
N ASP A 122 -5.97 -16.11 10.64
CA ASP A 122 -7.04 -17.12 10.55
C ASP A 122 -6.56 -18.44 9.90
N ILE A 123 -5.63 -18.42 8.96
CA ILE A 123 -5.09 -19.62 8.27
C ILE A 123 -3.84 -20.20 8.93
N THR A 124 -3.31 -19.54 9.95
CA THR A 124 -2.08 -19.95 10.64
C THR A 124 -2.40 -20.99 11.71
N PRO A 125 -1.65 -22.12 11.80
CA PRO A 125 -1.80 -23.08 12.88
C PRO A 125 -1.46 -22.45 14.24
N LYS A 126 -2.19 -22.85 15.27
CA LYS A 126 -1.91 -22.43 16.66
C LYS A 126 -0.44 -22.68 17.05
N GLY A 127 0.18 -21.69 17.68
CA GLY A 127 1.59 -21.73 18.11
C GLY A 127 2.61 -21.39 17.01
N ARG A 128 2.16 -21.03 15.79
CA ARG A 128 3.03 -20.59 14.68
C ARG A 128 2.75 -19.15 14.22
N GLU A 129 1.95 -18.42 14.97
CA GLU A 129 1.49 -17.07 14.63
C GLU A 129 2.67 -16.11 14.43
N GLY A 130 3.64 -16.14 15.34
CA GLY A 130 4.82 -15.27 15.27
C GLY A 130 5.68 -15.52 14.03
N ILE A 131 5.92 -16.80 13.68
CA ILE A 131 6.71 -17.15 12.49
C ILE A 131 5.98 -16.73 11.21
N THR A 132 4.70 -17.06 11.12
CA THR A 132 3.91 -16.74 9.91
C THR A 132 3.77 -15.23 9.71
N MET A 133 3.50 -14.48 10.78
CA MET A 133 3.46 -13.01 10.73
C MET A 133 4.83 -12.40 10.46
N GLY A 134 5.90 -12.94 11.02
CA GLY A 134 7.27 -12.52 10.72
C GLY A 134 7.61 -12.69 9.25
N MET A 135 7.28 -13.84 8.67
CA MET A 135 7.46 -14.09 7.23
C MET A 135 6.62 -13.14 6.38
N PHE A 136 5.36 -12.86 6.77
CA PHE A 136 4.53 -11.90 6.06
C PHE A 136 5.10 -10.48 6.16
N ASN A 137 5.53 -10.05 7.34
CA ASN A 137 6.15 -8.73 7.52
C ASN A 137 7.45 -8.60 6.70
N SER A 138 8.17 -9.70 6.48
CA SER A 138 9.34 -9.68 5.58
C SER A 138 8.96 -9.24 4.16
N SER A 139 7.77 -9.59 3.65
CA SER A 139 7.31 -9.11 2.34
C SER A 139 7.10 -7.60 2.31
N LEU A 140 6.58 -7.04 3.41
CA LEU A 140 6.40 -5.59 3.57
C LEU A 140 7.74 -4.86 3.57
N PHE A 141 8.69 -5.31 4.39
CA PHE A 141 10.00 -4.69 4.50
C PHE A 141 10.82 -4.82 3.23
N LEU A 142 10.77 -5.97 2.57
CA LEU A 142 11.42 -6.17 1.26
C LEU A 142 10.84 -5.23 0.21
N GLY A 143 9.51 -5.10 0.15
CA GLY A 143 8.85 -4.17 -0.77
C GLY A 143 9.21 -2.71 -0.51
N LEU A 144 9.20 -2.29 0.76
CA LEU A 144 9.59 -0.93 1.17
C LEU A 144 11.08 -0.64 0.90
N SER A 145 11.95 -1.64 1.00
CA SER A 145 13.39 -1.48 0.74
C SER A 145 13.71 -1.44 -0.74
N LEU A 146 13.08 -2.29 -1.54
CA LEU A 146 13.31 -2.36 -2.99
C LEU A 146 12.63 -1.22 -3.75
N GLY A 147 11.50 -0.72 -3.24
CA GLY A 147 10.75 0.37 -3.87
C GLY A 147 11.61 1.61 -4.17
N PRO A 148 12.26 2.23 -3.15
CA PRO A 148 13.11 3.40 -3.36
C PRO A 148 14.32 3.12 -4.26
N LEU A 149 14.91 1.91 -4.18
CA LEU A 149 16.01 1.52 -5.06
C LEU A 149 15.58 1.49 -6.53
N ILE A 150 14.43 0.87 -6.81
CA ILE A 150 13.86 0.83 -8.16
C ILE A 150 13.45 2.24 -8.62
N GLY A 151 12.78 3.01 -7.76
CA GLY A 151 12.35 4.37 -8.07
C GLY A 151 13.51 5.32 -8.36
N GLY A 152 14.59 5.24 -7.58
CA GLY A 152 15.80 6.04 -7.77
C GLY A 152 16.49 5.71 -9.09
N THR A 153 16.74 4.42 -9.36
CA THR A 153 17.39 3.99 -10.62
C THR A 153 16.57 4.35 -11.86
N LEU A 154 15.23 4.23 -11.79
CA LEU A 154 14.36 4.65 -12.89
C LEU A 154 14.43 6.16 -13.14
N LYS A 155 14.43 6.97 -12.08
CA LYS A 155 14.55 8.42 -12.19
C LYS A 155 15.88 8.82 -12.87
N ASP A 156 16.99 8.22 -12.44
CA ASP A 156 18.31 8.50 -13.00
C ASP A 156 18.40 8.14 -14.48
N HIS A 157 17.87 6.99 -14.88
CA HIS A 157 17.85 6.57 -16.29
C HIS A 157 16.97 7.45 -17.17
N ILE A 158 15.81 7.90 -16.68
CA ILE A 158 14.91 8.77 -17.44
C ILE A 158 15.52 10.17 -17.60
N SER A 159 16.19 10.69 -16.56
CA SER A 159 16.84 12.00 -16.61
C SER A 159 18.06 12.01 -17.54
N LEU A 160 18.79 10.90 -17.65
CA LEU A 160 19.94 10.76 -18.55
C LEU A 160 19.54 10.64 -20.02
N GLN A 161 18.31 10.26 -20.34
CA GLN A 161 17.79 10.21 -21.73
C GLN A 161 17.15 11.52 -22.19
N GLY A 162 16.96 12.49 -21.27
CA GLY A 162 16.37 13.81 -21.54
C GLY A 162 17.37 14.95 -21.60
N SER A 163 18.65 14.68 -21.43
CA SER A 163 19.78 15.61 -21.60
C SER A 163 20.57 15.27 -22.86
#